data_b4f0adf0fd538f91653684f44b17f051
#
_entry.id   b4f0adf0fd538f91653684f44b17f051
#
_cell.length_a   1.000
_cell.length_b   1.000
_cell.length_c   1.000
_cell.angle_alpha   90.00
_cell.angle_beta   90.00
_cell.angle_gamma   90.00
#
_symmetry.space_group_name_H-M   'P 1'
#
loop_
_entity.id
_entity.type
_entity.pdbx_description
1 polymer ?
#
loop_
_entity_poly.entity_id
_entity_poly.type
_entity_poly.pdbx_seq_one_letter_code
_entity_poly.pdbx_strand_id
1 'polypeptide(L)'
;VFNDIVNTTTYTIKHNNKRKTDATAIQRHKMVWPTSGYYYDGIIGGKTGFTDQSGTTLVTYAKRNGMTLIAVVLHSNGTNVYKDTKKLLDYGFNNFGLQNVSNNDKRFDSDNKVTLQSPFCNTTDSIYIDKTSNIVLPKTAKFSQLTSDVKFNYTKDSFATITYKYGDKSVGTAKVVYSSDSGKTDSTVTVASTTASQQTTTAANNTGNNKNSKTAVAKNN
;
A
#
# COMPACT_ATOMS: atom_id res chain seq x y z
N VAL A 1 5.99 -5.49 17.09
CA VAL A 1 7.20 -5.85 17.87
C VAL A 1 8.44 -5.14 17.33
N PHE A 2 8.89 -5.36 16.06
CA PHE A 2 10.14 -4.72 15.58
C PHE A 2 10.07 -3.19 15.61
N ASN A 3 8.99 -2.59 15.12
CA ASN A 3 8.81 -1.14 15.11
C ASN A 3 8.76 -0.56 16.53
N ASP A 4 8.18 -1.28 17.49
CA ASP A 4 8.12 -0.85 18.89
C ASP A 4 9.53 -0.79 19.51
N ILE A 5 10.36 -1.80 19.21
CA ILE A 5 11.74 -1.85 19.68
C ILE A 5 12.56 -0.71 19.07
N VAL A 6 12.51 -0.53 17.74
CA VAL A 6 13.36 0.47 17.06
C VAL A 6 12.88 1.91 17.23
N ASN A 7 11.68 2.11 17.78
CA ASN A 7 11.17 3.44 18.15
C ASN A 7 11.32 3.73 19.66
N THR A 8 11.70 2.73 20.46
CA THR A 8 11.95 2.92 21.90
C THR A 8 13.27 3.65 22.09
N THR A 9 13.22 4.84 22.71
CA THR A 9 14.40 5.69 22.91
C THR A 9 15.33 5.18 23.99
N THR A 10 14.77 4.66 25.10
CA THR A 10 15.52 4.07 26.21
C THR A 10 14.80 2.83 26.74
N TYR A 11 15.57 1.84 27.15
CA TYR A 11 15.06 0.62 27.77
C TYR A 11 15.96 0.20 28.94
N THR A 12 15.37 0.01 30.10
CA THR A 12 16.10 -0.46 31.30
C THR A 12 16.12 -1.98 31.34
N ILE A 13 17.30 -2.54 31.21
CA ILE A 13 17.55 -3.97 31.37
C ILE A 13 17.87 -4.22 32.84
N LYS A 14 16.99 -4.91 33.56
CA LYS A 14 17.16 -5.20 34.96
C LYS A 14 18.41 -6.03 35.27
N HIS A 15 18.95 -5.84 36.46
CA HIS A 15 20.05 -6.66 36.97
C HIS A 15 19.66 -8.16 37.02
N ASN A 16 20.65 -9.02 37.05
CA ASN A 16 20.47 -10.46 37.11
C ASN A 16 21.63 -11.09 37.93
N ASN A 17 21.69 -12.41 37.97
CA ASN A 17 22.72 -13.13 38.72
C ASN A 17 24.16 -12.83 38.26
N LYS A 18 24.37 -12.45 37.00
CA LYS A 18 25.69 -12.09 36.42
C LYS A 18 25.98 -10.60 36.49
N ARG A 19 24.97 -9.76 36.34
CA ARG A 19 25.10 -8.30 36.40
C ARG A 19 24.34 -7.73 37.60
N LYS A 20 25.10 -7.11 38.52
CA LYS A 20 24.59 -6.62 39.80
C LYS A 20 23.77 -5.31 39.72
N THR A 21 23.91 -4.55 38.65
CA THR A 21 23.22 -3.26 38.45
C THR A 21 22.37 -3.28 37.20
N ASP A 22 21.31 -2.47 37.20
CA ASP A 22 20.51 -2.22 36.00
C ASP A 22 21.37 -1.58 34.90
N ALA A 23 21.08 -1.84 33.66
CA ALA A 23 21.70 -1.19 32.49
C ALA A 23 20.66 -0.51 31.63
N THR A 24 21.02 0.63 31.07
CA THR A 24 20.14 1.35 30.14
C THR A 24 20.63 1.16 28.70
N ALA A 25 19.78 0.57 27.86
CA ALA A 25 19.98 0.58 26.44
C ALA A 25 19.42 1.90 25.87
N ILE A 26 20.20 2.55 25.03
CA ILE A 26 19.85 3.85 24.44
C ILE A 26 19.78 3.71 22.93
N GLN A 27 18.70 4.24 22.33
CA GLN A 27 18.54 4.29 20.88
C GLN A 27 19.60 5.21 20.25
N ARG A 28 20.38 4.68 19.33
CA ARG A 28 21.46 5.43 18.67
C ARG A 28 20.99 6.25 17.45
N HIS A 29 19.76 6.03 16.99
CA HIS A 29 19.19 6.75 15.87
C HIS A 29 18.78 8.16 16.31
N LYS A 30 19.59 9.16 16.01
CA LYS A 30 19.40 10.54 16.51
C LYS A 30 18.15 11.24 15.97
N MET A 31 17.58 10.78 14.86
CA MET A 31 16.37 11.42 14.29
C MET A 31 15.08 11.11 15.07
N VAL A 32 15.10 10.12 15.98
CA VAL A 32 13.93 9.82 16.84
C VAL A 32 13.89 10.66 18.13
N TRP A 33 14.97 11.37 18.44
CA TRP A 33 15.09 12.14 19.68
C TRP A 33 14.65 13.59 19.46
N PRO A 34 13.57 14.07 20.11
CA PRO A 34 13.11 15.45 19.98
C PRO A 34 14.17 16.49 20.38
N THR A 35 15.06 16.14 21.32
CA THR A 35 16.16 17.01 21.79
C THR A 35 17.38 17.01 20.88
N SER A 36 17.40 16.16 19.85
CA SER A 36 18.51 16.07 18.91
C SER A 36 18.41 17.14 17.82
N GLY A 37 19.53 17.76 17.45
CA GLY A 37 19.59 18.62 16.26
C GLY A 37 19.33 17.90 14.92
N TYR A 38 19.18 16.58 14.95
CA TYR A 38 18.81 15.75 13.79
C TYR A 38 17.36 15.27 13.84
N TYR A 39 16.58 15.68 14.85
CA TYR A 39 15.19 15.29 14.94
C TYR A 39 14.43 15.54 13.65
N TYR A 40 13.58 14.57 13.30
CA TYR A 40 12.70 14.69 12.13
C TYR A 40 11.30 14.23 12.50
N ASP A 41 10.35 15.12 12.37
CA ASP A 41 8.95 14.83 12.72
C ASP A 41 8.36 13.72 11.86
N GLY A 42 7.59 12.83 12.50
CA GLY A 42 6.96 11.68 11.84
C GLY A 42 7.85 10.44 11.75
N ILE A 43 9.05 10.43 12.32
CA ILE A 43 9.85 9.20 12.42
C ILE A 43 9.12 8.19 13.30
N ILE A 44 8.99 6.97 12.80
CA ILE A 44 8.37 5.83 13.50
C ILE A 44 9.36 4.70 13.79
N GLY A 45 10.64 4.91 13.52
CA GLY A 45 11.71 3.99 13.84
C GLY A 45 12.82 3.97 12.80
N GLY A 46 13.83 3.17 13.09
CA GLY A 46 14.97 2.99 12.22
C GLY A 46 16.14 2.33 12.90
N LYS A 47 17.21 2.06 12.15
CA LYS A 47 18.41 1.40 12.64
C LYS A 47 19.66 1.99 12.00
N THR A 48 20.62 2.36 12.84
CA THR A 48 21.97 2.74 12.41
C THR A 48 22.85 1.51 12.23
N GLY A 49 23.81 1.58 11.33
CA GLY A 49 24.86 0.59 11.16
C GLY A 49 26.21 1.26 10.86
N PHE A 50 27.29 0.58 11.20
CA PHE A 50 28.64 1.00 10.86
C PHE A 50 29.59 -0.20 10.80
N THR A 51 30.41 -0.23 9.79
CA THR A 51 31.67 -0.98 9.73
C THR A 51 32.68 -0.14 8.96
N ASP A 52 33.97 -0.42 9.11
CA ASP A 52 35.02 0.31 8.39
C ASP A 52 34.83 0.23 6.87
N GLN A 53 34.33 -0.91 6.37
CA GLN A 53 34.08 -1.12 4.93
C GLN A 53 32.76 -0.48 4.47
N SER A 54 31.70 -0.56 5.28
CA SER A 54 30.37 -0.06 4.88
C SER A 54 30.18 1.44 5.13
N GLY A 55 31.08 2.09 5.89
CA GLY A 55 30.86 3.42 6.40
C GLY A 55 29.61 3.49 7.28
N THR A 56 29.10 4.70 7.50
CA THR A 56 27.86 4.89 8.26
C THR A 56 26.64 4.57 7.39
N THR A 57 25.75 3.74 7.91
CA THR A 57 24.49 3.34 7.24
C THR A 57 23.30 3.68 8.13
N LEU A 58 22.15 3.97 7.51
CA LEU A 58 20.91 4.26 8.22
C LEU A 58 19.70 3.81 7.41
N VAL A 59 18.81 3.07 8.05
CA VAL A 59 17.45 2.82 7.57
C VAL A 59 16.51 3.57 8.49
N THR A 60 15.59 4.37 7.91
CA THR A 60 14.66 5.19 8.67
C THR A 60 13.25 5.04 8.10
N TYR A 61 12.28 4.88 8.98
CA TYR A 61 10.85 4.87 8.65
C TYR A 61 10.21 6.16 9.12
N ALA A 62 9.47 6.83 8.25
CA ALA A 62 8.74 8.04 8.59
C ALA A 62 7.30 7.96 8.05
N LYS A 63 6.33 8.46 8.81
CA LYS A 63 4.91 8.49 8.44
C LYS A 63 4.36 9.91 8.55
N ARG A 64 3.75 10.40 7.46
CA ARG A 64 3.00 11.67 7.42
C ARG A 64 1.76 11.52 6.54
N ASN A 65 0.64 12.08 6.97
CA ASN A 65 -0.61 12.09 6.21
C ASN A 65 -0.99 10.71 5.65
N GLY A 66 -0.83 9.67 6.46
CA GLY A 66 -1.11 8.28 6.09
C GLY A 66 -0.02 7.59 5.26
N MET A 67 0.87 8.34 4.62
CA MET A 67 1.96 7.79 3.80
C MET A 67 3.17 7.43 4.65
N THR A 68 3.68 6.21 4.50
CA THR A 68 4.92 5.75 5.12
C THR A 68 6.03 5.71 4.08
N LEU A 69 7.15 6.34 4.40
CA LEU A 69 8.37 6.29 3.60
C LEU A 69 9.47 5.52 4.33
N ILE A 70 10.30 4.84 3.56
CA ILE A 70 11.50 4.17 4.03
C ILE A 70 12.69 4.78 3.30
N ALA A 71 13.57 5.44 4.05
CA ALA A 71 14.84 5.96 3.53
C ALA A 71 15.96 5.01 3.89
N VAL A 72 16.77 4.63 2.92
CA VAL A 72 17.97 3.79 3.10
C VAL A 72 19.17 4.58 2.61
N VAL A 73 20.10 4.85 3.52
CA VAL A 73 21.36 5.53 3.22
C VAL A 73 22.50 4.57 3.54
N LEU A 74 23.35 4.33 2.55
CA LEU A 74 24.51 3.45 2.65
C LEU A 74 25.79 4.23 2.39
N HIS A 75 26.87 3.83 3.05
CA HIS A 75 28.22 4.37 2.84
C HIS A 75 28.31 5.89 2.99
N SER A 76 27.60 6.46 3.97
CA SER A 76 27.68 7.88 4.29
C SER A 76 28.80 8.16 5.28
N ASN A 77 29.22 9.42 5.38
CA ASN A 77 30.29 9.84 6.29
C ASN A 77 29.71 10.42 7.58
N GLY A 78 29.89 9.72 8.70
CA GLY A 78 29.54 10.16 10.04
C GLY A 78 28.10 10.66 10.16
N THR A 79 27.92 11.89 10.64
CA THR A 79 26.57 12.47 10.85
C THR A 79 25.87 12.94 9.56
N ASN A 80 26.56 12.94 8.42
CA ASN A 80 25.93 13.29 7.14
C ASN A 80 24.80 12.33 6.78
N VAL A 81 24.84 11.07 7.27
CA VAL A 81 23.76 10.09 7.11
C VAL A 81 22.39 10.67 7.51
N TYR A 82 22.30 11.48 8.55
CA TYR A 82 21.05 12.12 8.98
C TYR A 82 20.59 13.23 8.02
N LYS A 83 21.53 14.01 7.50
CA LYS A 83 21.24 15.06 6.51
C LYS A 83 20.74 14.46 5.19
N ASP A 84 21.39 13.37 4.76
CA ASP A 84 21.00 12.65 3.54
C ASP A 84 19.63 11.99 3.69
N THR A 85 19.39 11.35 4.84
CA THR A 85 18.08 10.77 5.17
C THR A 85 16.98 11.84 5.17
N LYS A 86 17.25 13.02 5.78
CA LYS A 86 16.30 14.14 5.77
C LYS A 86 15.96 14.58 4.35
N LYS A 87 16.95 14.74 3.48
CA LYS A 87 16.74 15.14 2.07
C LYS A 87 15.87 14.12 1.33
N LEU A 88 16.12 12.80 1.52
CA LEU A 88 15.33 11.75 0.91
C LEU A 88 13.88 11.77 1.38
N LEU A 89 13.65 11.90 2.69
CA LEU A 89 12.31 11.98 3.27
C LEU A 89 11.57 13.24 2.82
N ASP A 90 12.26 14.40 2.85
CA ASP A 90 11.70 15.67 2.34
C ASP A 90 11.32 15.54 0.86
N TYR A 91 12.19 14.96 0.04
CA TYR A 91 11.87 14.69 -1.37
C TYR A 91 10.62 13.82 -1.52
N GLY A 92 10.55 12.72 -0.78
CA GLY A 92 9.42 11.80 -0.85
C GLY A 92 8.10 12.47 -0.42
N PHE A 93 8.07 13.12 0.75
CA PHE A 93 6.85 13.77 1.25
C PHE A 93 6.45 15.02 0.47
N ASN A 94 7.39 15.73 -0.14
CA ASN A 94 7.10 16.94 -0.92
C ASN A 94 6.58 16.61 -2.32
N ASN A 95 7.08 15.52 -2.93
CA ASN A 95 6.79 15.22 -4.34
C ASN A 95 5.75 14.12 -4.53
N PHE A 96 5.47 13.29 -3.52
CA PHE A 96 4.52 12.20 -3.62
C PHE A 96 3.37 12.35 -2.63
N GLY A 97 2.25 11.70 -2.93
CA GLY A 97 1.07 11.69 -2.09
C GLY A 97 0.24 10.42 -2.27
N LEU A 98 -0.57 10.11 -1.26
CA LEU A 98 -1.55 9.04 -1.33
C LEU A 98 -2.78 9.53 -2.10
N GLN A 99 -3.30 8.68 -2.98
CA GLN A 99 -4.61 8.84 -3.57
C GLN A 99 -5.46 7.62 -3.25
N ASN A 100 -6.65 7.87 -2.72
CA ASN A 100 -7.60 6.82 -2.44
C ASN A 100 -8.21 6.33 -3.76
N VAL A 101 -8.16 5.01 -3.99
CA VAL A 101 -8.59 4.42 -5.25
C VAL A 101 -10.10 4.47 -5.40
N SER A 102 -10.87 4.13 -4.35
CA SER A 102 -12.34 4.07 -4.42
C SER A 102 -12.98 5.42 -4.72
N ASN A 103 -12.30 6.53 -4.39
CA ASN A 103 -12.77 7.87 -4.70
C ASN A 103 -12.57 8.23 -6.19
N ASN A 104 -11.59 7.63 -6.86
CA ASN A 104 -11.16 7.98 -8.20
C ASN A 104 -11.56 6.96 -9.28
N ASP A 105 -11.60 5.67 -8.94
CA ASP A 105 -11.99 4.60 -9.86
C ASP A 105 -13.42 4.14 -9.57
N LYS A 106 -14.32 4.40 -10.52
CA LYS A 106 -15.74 4.09 -10.39
C LYS A 106 -16.17 2.82 -11.14
N ARG A 107 -15.23 2.06 -11.69
CA ARG A 107 -15.54 0.82 -12.42
C ARG A 107 -16.19 -0.25 -11.57
N PHE A 108 -15.88 -0.25 -10.26
CA PHE A 108 -16.47 -1.13 -9.28
C PHE A 108 -17.08 -0.27 -8.16
N ASP A 109 -18.18 0.38 -8.47
CA ASP A 109 -18.99 1.14 -7.51
C ASP A 109 -20.05 0.23 -6.90
N SER A 110 -20.60 0.58 -5.72
CA SER A 110 -21.61 -0.18 -5.00
C SER A 110 -22.87 -0.50 -5.82
N ASP A 111 -23.11 0.26 -6.88
CA ASP A 111 -24.23 0.05 -7.80
C ASP A 111 -23.95 -1.07 -8.84
N ASN A 112 -22.70 -1.49 -8.96
CA ASN A 112 -22.33 -2.61 -9.82
C ASN A 112 -22.62 -3.95 -9.13
N LYS A 113 -23.69 -4.59 -9.54
CA LYS A 113 -24.08 -5.92 -9.08
C LYS A 113 -23.47 -6.98 -9.99
N VAL A 114 -22.75 -7.90 -9.41
CA VAL A 114 -22.27 -9.10 -10.11
C VAL A 114 -23.14 -10.26 -9.70
N THR A 115 -23.84 -10.86 -10.65
CA THR A 115 -24.56 -12.10 -10.43
C THR A 115 -23.59 -13.26 -10.67
N LEU A 116 -23.22 -13.94 -9.61
CA LEU A 116 -22.47 -15.18 -9.69
C LEU A 116 -23.44 -16.32 -9.96
N GLN A 117 -23.50 -16.76 -11.22
CA GLN A 117 -24.30 -17.93 -11.59
C GLN A 117 -23.46 -19.18 -11.39
N SER A 118 -23.89 -20.03 -10.48
CA SER A 118 -23.42 -21.40 -10.32
C SER A 118 -24.61 -22.36 -10.56
N PRO A 119 -24.40 -23.56 -11.07
CA PRO A 119 -25.48 -24.56 -11.20
C PRO A 119 -26.18 -24.85 -9.87
N PHE A 120 -25.56 -24.48 -8.76
CA PHE A 120 -26.05 -24.80 -7.41
C PHE A 120 -26.41 -23.57 -6.57
N CYS A 121 -26.11 -22.35 -7.05
CA CYS A 121 -26.38 -21.14 -6.30
C CYS A 121 -26.41 -19.91 -7.22
N ASN A 122 -27.50 -19.16 -7.16
CA ASN A 122 -27.62 -17.84 -7.79
C ASN A 122 -27.55 -16.79 -6.68
N THR A 123 -26.37 -16.23 -6.45
CA THR A 123 -26.18 -15.10 -5.55
C THR A 123 -25.87 -13.84 -6.33
N THR A 124 -26.55 -12.78 -5.98
CA THR A 124 -26.24 -11.45 -6.50
C THR A 124 -25.53 -10.69 -5.40
N ASP A 125 -24.21 -10.55 -5.56
CA ASP A 125 -23.39 -9.77 -4.63
C ASP A 125 -23.05 -8.40 -5.24
N SER A 126 -23.10 -7.37 -4.42
CA SER A 126 -22.52 -6.10 -4.79
C SER A 126 -21.01 -6.18 -4.57
N ILE A 127 -20.25 -5.68 -5.54
CA ILE A 127 -18.80 -5.61 -5.45
C ILE A 127 -18.37 -4.14 -5.46
N TYR A 128 -17.33 -3.82 -4.71
CA TYR A 128 -16.77 -2.48 -4.66
C TYR A 128 -15.26 -2.51 -4.39
N ILE A 129 -14.58 -1.43 -4.75
CA ILE A 129 -13.18 -1.24 -4.41
C ILE A 129 -13.07 -0.97 -2.91
N ASP A 130 -12.24 -1.75 -2.22
CA ASP A 130 -11.95 -1.56 -0.79
C ASP A 130 -11.58 -0.09 -0.52
N LYS A 131 -12.36 0.56 0.35
CA LYS A 131 -12.23 1.98 0.72
C LYS A 131 -10.89 2.32 1.35
N THR A 132 -10.17 1.32 1.87
CA THR A 132 -8.82 1.49 2.45
C THR A 132 -7.71 1.45 1.41
N SER A 133 -8.03 1.07 0.17
CA SER A 133 -7.04 0.96 -0.91
C SER A 133 -6.51 2.33 -1.33
N ASN A 134 -5.21 2.50 -1.19
CA ASN A 134 -4.50 3.72 -1.56
C ASN A 134 -3.31 3.38 -2.46
N ILE A 135 -3.01 4.29 -3.38
CA ILE A 135 -1.82 4.25 -4.23
C ILE A 135 -0.98 5.49 -4.02
N VAL A 136 0.32 5.40 -4.32
CA VAL A 136 1.26 6.53 -4.19
C VAL A 136 1.56 7.08 -5.58
N LEU A 137 1.31 8.37 -5.77
CA LEU A 137 1.57 9.07 -7.02
C LEU A 137 2.43 10.31 -6.81
N PRO A 138 3.21 10.73 -7.82
CA PRO A 138 3.72 12.09 -7.87
C PRO A 138 2.56 13.09 -7.73
N LYS A 139 2.74 14.14 -6.94
CA LYS A 139 1.69 15.17 -6.73
C LYS A 139 1.27 15.88 -8.03
N THR A 140 2.12 15.85 -9.04
CA THR A 140 1.85 16.38 -10.38
C THR A 140 1.06 15.43 -11.27
N ALA A 141 0.99 14.15 -10.91
CA ALA A 141 0.27 13.14 -11.68
C ALA A 141 -1.23 13.14 -11.35
N LYS A 142 -2.04 12.91 -12.38
CA LYS A 142 -3.50 12.74 -12.24
C LYS A 142 -3.85 11.26 -12.29
N PHE A 143 -4.87 10.85 -11.54
CA PHE A 143 -5.36 9.47 -11.54
C PHE A 143 -5.75 8.98 -12.96
N SER A 144 -6.27 9.88 -13.80
CA SER A 144 -6.64 9.59 -15.19
C SER A 144 -5.47 9.21 -16.11
N GLN A 145 -4.23 9.42 -15.67
CA GLN A 145 -3.02 9.05 -16.41
C GLN A 145 -2.54 7.62 -16.12
N LEU A 146 -3.24 6.93 -15.21
CA LEU A 146 -2.89 5.57 -14.84
C LEU A 146 -3.46 4.57 -15.83
N THR A 147 -2.70 3.54 -16.10
CA THR A 147 -3.19 2.28 -16.65
C THR A 147 -3.45 1.29 -15.51
N SER A 148 -4.31 0.32 -15.74
CA SER A 148 -4.61 -0.67 -14.72
C SER A 148 -4.86 -2.04 -15.32
N ASP A 149 -4.35 -3.06 -14.64
CA ASP A 149 -4.60 -4.47 -14.94
C ASP A 149 -5.49 -5.05 -13.85
N VAL A 150 -6.54 -5.78 -14.22
CA VAL A 150 -7.46 -6.44 -13.30
C VAL A 150 -7.21 -7.93 -13.32
N LYS A 151 -6.88 -8.50 -12.16
CA LYS A 151 -6.76 -9.94 -11.96
C LYS A 151 -7.91 -10.43 -11.10
N PHE A 152 -8.75 -11.30 -11.64
CA PHE A 152 -9.85 -11.91 -10.89
C PHE A 152 -9.31 -13.01 -9.98
N ASN A 153 -9.69 -12.98 -8.71
CA ASN A 153 -9.21 -13.91 -7.67
C ASN A 153 -10.29 -14.93 -7.28
N TYR A 154 -11.55 -14.51 -7.26
CA TYR A 154 -12.73 -15.30 -6.85
C TYR A 154 -12.54 -16.00 -5.50
N THR A 155 -11.92 -15.32 -4.53
CA THR A 155 -11.74 -15.82 -3.17
C THR A 155 -12.81 -15.26 -2.25
N LYS A 156 -12.99 -15.86 -1.06
CA LYS A 156 -13.95 -15.38 -0.04
C LYS A 156 -13.76 -13.90 0.31
N ASP A 157 -12.51 -13.41 0.30
CA ASP A 157 -12.15 -12.07 0.76
C ASP A 157 -11.92 -11.07 -0.38
N SER A 158 -11.89 -11.53 -1.64
CA SER A 158 -11.55 -10.68 -2.77
C SER A 158 -12.09 -11.23 -4.09
N PHE A 159 -12.89 -10.42 -4.76
CA PHE A 159 -13.36 -10.69 -6.12
C PHE A 159 -12.23 -10.52 -7.14
N ALA A 160 -11.49 -9.42 -7.03
CA ALA A 160 -10.39 -9.10 -7.94
C ALA A 160 -9.32 -8.23 -7.25
N THR A 161 -8.15 -8.19 -7.85
CA THR A 161 -7.08 -7.25 -7.52
C THR A 161 -6.79 -6.39 -8.75
N ILE A 162 -6.79 -5.09 -8.56
CA ILE A 162 -6.45 -4.11 -9.60
C ILE A 162 -5.03 -3.62 -9.32
N THR A 163 -4.14 -3.73 -10.30
CA THR A 163 -2.79 -3.18 -10.24
C THR A 163 -2.74 -1.90 -11.07
N TYR A 164 -2.36 -0.78 -10.46
CA TYR A 164 -2.24 0.51 -11.14
C TYR A 164 -0.79 0.78 -11.52
N LYS A 165 -0.61 1.36 -12.71
CA LYS A 165 0.70 1.74 -13.24
C LYS A 165 0.70 3.20 -13.68
N TYR A 166 1.80 3.89 -13.41
CA TYR A 166 2.11 5.21 -13.97
C TYR A 166 3.29 5.05 -14.94
N GLY A 167 3.01 5.16 -16.24
CA GLY A 167 3.92 4.65 -17.26
C GLY A 167 4.10 3.12 -17.10
N ASP A 168 5.34 2.67 -17.02
CA ASP A 168 5.73 1.26 -16.83
C ASP A 168 5.87 0.84 -15.35
N LYS A 169 5.75 1.80 -14.41
CA LYS A 169 5.96 1.56 -12.97
C LYS A 169 4.65 1.26 -12.24
N SER A 170 4.62 0.17 -11.48
CA SER A 170 3.51 -0.10 -10.55
C SER A 170 3.53 0.92 -9.41
N VAL A 171 2.38 1.57 -9.17
CA VAL A 171 2.19 2.58 -8.12
C VAL A 171 1.32 2.10 -6.97
N GLY A 172 0.77 0.92 -7.08
CA GLY A 172 0.01 0.26 -6.03
C GLY A 172 -1.08 -0.66 -6.56
N THR A 173 -1.79 -1.27 -5.63
CA THR A 173 -2.89 -2.20 -5.91
C THR A 173 -4.12 -1.84 -5.10
N ALA A 174 -5.30 -2.19 -5.61
CA ALA A 174 -6.55 -2.13 -4.89
C ALA A 174 -7.26 -3.47 -4.94
N LYS A 175 -7.95 -3.83 -3.86
CA LYS A 175 -8.82 -5.01 -3.83
C LYS A 175 -10.23 -4.62 -4.22
N VAL A 176 -10.88 -5.46 -5.01
CA VAL A 176 -12.33 -5.44 -5.20
C VAL A 176 -12.89 -6.51 -4.29
N VAL A 177 -13.78 -6.12 -3.40
CA VAL A 177 -14.33 -6.98 -2.35
C VAL A 177 -15.85 -7.08 -2.49
N TYR A 178 -16.43 -8.12 -1.90
CA TYR A 178 -17.88 -8.29 -1.84
C TYR A 178 -18.48 -7.41 -0.75
N SER A 179 -19.72 -6.95 -0.93
CA SER A 179 -20.44 -6.29 0.14
C SER A 179 -20.76 -7.31 1.26
N SER A 180 -20.56 -6.90 2.50
CA SER A 180 -20.79 -7.73 3.67
C SER A 180 -22.28 -7.98 4.00
N ASP A 181 -23.21 -7.51 3.15
CA ASP A 181 -24.65 -7.64 3.36
C ASP A 181 -25.23 -8.99 2.93
N SER A 182 -24.44 -9.86 2.29
CA SER A 182 -24.89 -11.23 2.03
C SER A 182 -24.82 -12.02 3.32
N GLY A 183 -25.99 -12.29 3.90
CA GLY A 183 -26.18 -13.15 5.06
C GLY A 183 -25.39 -14.46 4.91
N LYS A 184 -24.72 -14.83 5.99
CA LYS A 184 -23.93 -16.04 6.14
C LYS A 184 -24.58 -17.25 5.48
N THR A 185 -24.06 -17.64 4.32
CA THR A 185 -24.17 -19.02 3.85
C THR A 185 -22.77 -19.50 3.53
N ASP A 186 -22.33 -20.45 4.32
CA ASP A 186 -21.06 -21.17 4.17
C ASP A 186 -21.14 -21.97 2.85
N SER A 187 -20.59 -21.39 1.79
CA SER A 187 -20.55 -22.05 0.49
C SER A 187 -19.13 -21.99 -0.04
N THR A 188 -18.47 -23.13 0.07
CA THR A 188 -17.17 -23.39 -0.60
C THR A 188 -17.40 -23.34 -2.12
N VAL A 189 -17.06 -22.25 -2.76
CA VAL A 189 -17.13 -22.12 -4.21
C VAL A 189 -15.87 -22.74 -4.82
N THR A 190 -16.00 -23.95 -5.37
CA THR A 190 -14.97 -24.52 -6.24
C THR A 190 -15.19 -23.99 -7.64
N VAL A 191 -14.36 -23.06 -8.10
CA VAL A 191 -14.46 -22.50 -9.45
C VAL A 191 -13.61 -23.33 -10.40
N ALA A 192 -14.24 -23.92 -11.41
CA ALA A 192 -13.54 -24.54 -12.53
C ALA A 192 -12.80 -23.44 -13.31
N SER A 193 -11.49 -23.61 -13.48
CA SER A 193 -10.61 -22.69 -14.21
C SER A 193 -11.01 -22.64 -15.68
N THR A 194 -11.62 -21.57 -16.11
CA THR A 194 -11.72 -21.23 -17.53
C THR A 194 -10.74 -20.10 -17.82
N THR A 195 -9.80 -20.36 -18.69
CA THR A 195 -8.77 -19.42 -19.16
C THR A 195 -9.47 -18.26 -19.87
N ALA A 196 -9.53 -17.11 -19.23
CA ALA A 196 -10.04 -15.89 -19.86
C ALA A 196 -8.87 -15.00 -20.29
N SER A 197 -8.88 -14.67 -21.58
CA SER A 197 -7.94 -13.81 -22.26
C SER A 197 -7.83 -12.43 -21.60
N GLN A 198 -6.62 -11.95 -21.44
CA GLN A 198 -6.33 -10.60 -20.96
C GLN A 198 -6.90 -9.55 -21.93
N GLN A 199 -7.84 -8.75 -21.48
CA GLN A 199 -8.20 -7.51 -22.15
C GLN A 199 -7.53 -6.33 -21.47
N THR A 200 -6.56 -5.76 -22.17
CA THR A 200 -5.94 -4.48 -21.84
C THR A 200 -6.93 -3.38 -22.21
N THR A 201 -7.54 -2.70 -21.27
CA THR A 201 -8.39 -1.54 -21.55
C THR A 201 -7.61 -0.26 -21.28
N THR A 202 -7.24 0.41 -22.36
CA THR A 202 -6.75 1.80 -22.32
C THR A 202 -7.95 2.71 -22.03
N ALA A 203 -7.88 3.55 -21.01
CA ALA A 203 -8.90 4.55 -20.73
C ALA A 203 -8.85 5.64 -21.82
N ALA A 204 -9.75 5.58 -22.79
CA ALA A 204 -9.94 6.66 -23.73
C ALA A 204 -11.05 7.59 -23.23
N ASN A 205 -10.73 8.89 -23.14
CA ASN A 205 -11.70 9.98 -22.98
C ASN A 205 -12.76 9.88 -24.07
N ASN A 206 -14.02 9.82 -23.69
CA ASN A 206 -15.11 10.11 -24.61
C ASN A 206 -16.14 11.04 -23.94
N THR A 207 -16.05 12.31 -24.28
CA THR A 207 -17.13 13.29 -24.19
C THR A 207 -18.05 13.09 -25.40
N GLY A 208 -19.28 12.69 -25.16
CA GLY A 208 -20.27 12.69 -26.23
C GLY A 208 -21.49 11.83 -25.98
N ASN A 209 -22.61 12.48 -25.77
CA ASN A 209 -23.99 11.95 -25.74
C ASN A 209 -24.21 10.76 -26.69
N ASN A 210 -24.79 9.65 -26.24
CA ASN A 210 -26.09 9.25 -26.78
C ASN A 210 -26.71 8.03 -26.07
N LYS A 211 -28.01 8.09 -25.93
CA LYS A 211 -28.91 7.01 -25.51
C LYS A 211 -28.80 5.83 -26.46
N ASN A 212 -28.61 4.60 -25.95
CA ASN A 212 -29.43 3.45 -26.32
C ASN A 212 -28.99 2.18 -25.58
N SER A 213 -29.92 1.57 -24.89
CA SER A 213 -29.85 0.22 -24.35
C SER A 213 -29.60 -0.80 -25.45
N LYS A 214 -28.59 -1.66 -25.26
CA LYS A 214 -28.57 -2.98 -25.92
C LYS A 214 -27.90 -4.00 -25.01
N THR A 215 -28.69 -4.94 -24.57
CA THR A 215 -28.32 -6.21 -23.94
C THR A 215 -27.37 -6.97 -24.87
N ALA A 216 -26.16 -7.28 -24.44
CA ALA A 216 -25.26 -8.15 -25.17
C ALA A 216 -25.29 -9.54 -24.55
N VAL A 217 -25.93 -10.48 -25.27
CA VAL A 217 -25.84 -11.92 -25.01
C VAL A 217 -24.58 -12.43 -25.69
N ALA A 218 -23.61 -12.92 -24.93
CA ALA A 218 -22.45 -13.60 -25.48
C ALA A 218 -22.85 -15.02 -25.88
N LYS A 219 -22.79 -15.34 -27.17
CA LYS A 219 -22.84 -16.72 -27.68
C LYS A 219 -21.43 -17.26 -27.79
N ASN A 220 -21.26 -18.45 -27.24
CA ASN A 220 -20.09 -19.30 -27.45
C ASN A 220 -20.01 -19.77 -28.91
N ASN A 221 -18.84 -19.74 -29.45
CA ASN A 221 -18.27 -20.75 -30.35
C ASN A 221 -16.82 -20.99 -29.96
#